data_f9d696431ddd33b77fd607bbb5d851d3
#
_entry.id   f9d696431ddd33b77fd607bbb5d851d3
#
_cell.length_a   1.000
_cell.length_b   1.000
_cell.length_c   1.000
_cell.angle_alpha   90.00
_cell.angle_beta   90.00
_cell.angle_gamma   90.00
#
_symmetry.space_group_name_H-M   'P 1'
#
loop_
_entity.id
_entity.type
_entity.pdbx_description
1 polymer ?
#
loop_
_entity_poly.entity_id
_entity_poly.type
_entity_poly.pdbx_seq_one_letter_code
_entity_poly.pdbx_strand_id
1 'polypeptide(L)'
;MLLAACASLQQPQGGPRDKEPPKVLAEIPKNLSRNFKGNKIDISFDEYFKLSNELTEISISPAMEIPPFYKVKKKTLEITFKDSLEKNTTYTINFGKAIQDVNESNILKNFSFVFSTGPTLDSLQINGNVMSSQDNLPVKDAKVFIFPIQQDTLFGKKRASMFTSTDSSGNFSLKNLKENTYSIYGLKESAVDRIYNSPNEEIAFLNKPIILNKDTSGIILKLFKEIPEKFRVISKQIEKDGKISYIFNKPIVKPSLKFIEPNLKEPIIEFSPKGDTASVWLKTYDFDSLKVSINSDGKPLDTMIIRRSKKETYQREILFSNNLSDGKIRPNHQLDLEFNVPIASIYSDNINLLEDSTSKRDFNLVKMDGTRTYQINYPWKVKKLYTLTLNEGAVKDIYDDYNKSLKVTFNLDEVENYGNLSLKISKTDSLKNYVLQLLTDKGDVYSEEPIKTDTTLVFNFIPTNKYKVRIIEDSNNNGIFDTGNLKQKVQPEKVWFYDKEIITRANWDREEKIVIPKKFNP
;
A
#
# COMPACT_ATOMS: atom_id res chain seq x y z
N MET A 1 72.55 1.05 14.77
CA MET A 1 71.22 0.68 15.27
C MET A 1 70.26 1.75 14.74
N LEU A 2 69.58 1.48 13.61
CA LEU A 2 68.65 2.38 12.97
C LEU A 2 67.25 2.05 13.51
N LEU A 3 66.65 2.97 14.24
CA LEU A 3 65.24 2.89 14.69
C LEU A 3 64.36 3.43 13.58
N ALA A 4 63.63 2.54 12.90
CA ALA A 4 62.56 2.90 12.00
C ALA A 4 61.26 3.10 12.83
N ALA A 5 60.84 4.36 12.99
CA ALA A 5 59.55 4.72 13.58
C ALA A 5 58.51 4.68 12.48
N CYS A 6 57.62 3.69 12.51
CA CYS A 6 56.38 3.69 11.68
C CYS A 6 55.35 4.66 12.32
N ALA A 7 55.24 5.85 11.74
CA ALA A 7 54.10 6.72 12.03
C ALA A 7 52.87 6.21 11.27
N SER A 8 51.88 5.67 11.97
CA SER A 8 50.57 5.38 11.37
C SER A 8 49.78 6.67 11.22
N LEU A 9 49.48 7.05 9.97
CA LEU A 9 48.54 8.13 9.67
C LEU A 9 47.11 7.68 10.15
N GLN A 10 46.77 8.07 11.37
CA GLN A 10 45.37 8.01 11.78
C GLN A 10 44.61 9.15 11.08
N GLN A 11 43.65 8.80 10.23
CA GLN A 11 42.67 9.78 9.75
C GLN A 11 41.94 10.36 10.94
N PRO A 12 41.75 11.70 11.03
CA PRO A 12 40.98 12.32 12.09
C PRO A 12 39.58 11.70 12.10
N GLN A 13 39.23 11.00 13.15
CA GLN A 13 37.83 10.62 13.39
C GLN A 13 37.09 11.91 13.73
N GLY A 14 36.17 12.34 12.84
CA GLY A 14 35.33 13.49 13.09
C GLY A 14 34.56 13.35 14.40
N GLY A 15 34.17 14.47 14.99
CA GLY A 15 33.32 14.51 16.19
C GLY A 15 32.00 13.76 15.98
N PRO A 16 31.19 13.58 17.06
CA PRO A 16 29.87 12.96 16.93
C PRO A 16 29.04 13.72 15.90
N ARG A 17 28.35 12.96 15.04
CA ARG A 17 27.49 13.51 13.99
C ARG A 17 26.38 14.36 14.59
N ASP A 18 26.22 15.59 14.12
CA ASP A 18 25.11 16.45 14.52
C ASP A 18 23.76 15.89 14.07
N LYS A 19 22.75 16.00 14.93
CA LYS A 19 21.39 15.55 14.69
C LYS A 19 20.35 16.68 14.83
N GLU A 20 20.82 17.87 15.21
CA GLU A 20 19.94 19.01 15.42
C GLU A 20 19.75 19.77 14.11
N PRO A 21 18.55 20.27 13.82
CA PRO A 21 18.33 21.14 12.66
C PRO A 21 18.76 22.58 12.98
N PRO A 22 19.00 23.43 11.96
CA PRO A 22 19.29 24.85 12.15
C PRO A 22 18.25 25.53 13.05
N LYS A 23 18.72 26.34 14.00
CA LYS A 23 17.89 27.11 14.93
C LYS A 23 17.90 28.57 14.58
N VAL A 24 16.72 29.21 14.64
CA VAL A 24 16.61 30.66 14.38
C VAL A 24 17.22 31.44 15.55
N LEU A 25 18.16 32.33 15.27
CA LEU A 25 18.80 33.21 16.25
C LEU A 25 18.20 34.61 16.24
N ALA A 26 17.92 35.17 15.05
CA ALA A 26 17.40 36.52 14.90
C ALA A 26 16.53 36.66 13.66
N GLU A 27 15.57 37.55 13.74
CA GLU A 27 14.64 37.85 12.64
C GLU A 27 14.45 39.37 12.53
N ILE A 28 14.51 39.91 11.33
CA ILE A 28 14.30 41.32 11.04
C ILE A 28 13.35 41.46 9.86
N PRO A 29 12.08 41.93 10.04
CA PRO A 29 11.47 42.18 11.34
C PRO A 29 11.25 40.88 12.12
N LYS A 30 10.88 40.96 13.38
CA LYS A 30 10.55 39.78 14.18
C LYS A 30 9.36 39.03 13.58
N ASN A 31 9.37 37.71 13.72
CA ASN A 31 8.21 36.88 13.42
C ASN A 31 6.98 37.38 14.18
N LEU A 32 5.80 37.27 13.61
CA LEU A 32 4.54 37.80 14.12
C LEU A 32 4.50 39.35 14.20
N SER A 33 5.33 40.06 13.41
CA SER A 33 5.30 41.51 13.33
C SER A 33 4.03 42.02 12.67
N ARG A 34 3.61 43.21 13.11
CA ARG A 34 2.43 43.94 12.58
C ARG A 34 2.87 45.21 11.89
N ASN A 35 2.00 45.78 11.04
CA ASN A 35 2.24 47.00 10.30
C ASN A 35 3.55 46.95 9.48
N PHE A 36 3.83 45.82 8.88
CA PHE A 36 5.00 45.64 8.03
C PHE A 36 4.91 46.54 6.80
N LYS A 37 5.90 47.40 6.60
CA LYS A 37 5.99 48.35 5.48
C LYS A 37 7.22 48.08 4.61
N GLY A 38 8.04 47.14 4.97
CA GLY A 38 9.26 46.78 4.23
C GLY A 38 8.98 45.90 3.02
N ASN A 39 10.01 45.68 2.26
CA ASN A 39 10.01 44.68 1.17
C ASN A 39 11.03 43.57 1.38
N LYS A 40 11.64 43.50 2.59
CA LYS A 40 12.70 42.54 2.92
C LYS A 40 12.53 41.96 4.33
N ILE A 41 12.84 40.67 4.45
CA ILE A 41 12.89 39.94 5.72
C ILE A 41 14.23 39.22 5.75
N ASP A 42 14.95 39.31 6.90
CA ASP A 42 16.20 38.61 7.16
C ASP A 42 16.00 37.64 8.34
N ILE A 43 16.34 36.36 8.15
CA ILE A 43 16.27 35.33 9.19
C ILE A 43 17.64 34.73 9.34
N SER A 44 18.23 34.85 10.54
CA SER A 44 19.57 34.34 10.85
C SER A 44 19.50 33.07 11.69
N PHE A 45 20.36 32.12 11.36
CA PHE A 45 20.44 30.81 12.01
C PHE A 45 21.75 30.66 12.78
N ASP A 46 21.81 29.68 13.69
CA ASP A 46 22.99 29.36 14.49
C ASP A 46 24.11 28.70 13.67
N GLU A 47 23.76 28.07 12.54
CA GLU A 47 24.69 27.37 11.68
C GLU A 47 24.53 27.70 10.18
N TYR A 48 25.41 27.16 9.35
CA TYR A 48 25.28 27.24 7.90
C TYR A 48 24.18 26.30 7.42
N PHE A 49 23.30 26.80 6.56
CA PHE A 49 22.17 26.08 6.02
C PHE A 49 22.07 26.26 4.50
N LYS A 50 21.28 25.40 3.89
CA LYS A 50 20.90 25.45 2.47
C LYS A 50 19.39 25.40 2.34
N LEU A 51 18.86 25.94 1.25
CA LEU A 51 17.48 25.72 0.84
C LEU A 51 17.44 24.56 -0.15
N SER A 52 16.60 23.57 0.14
CA SER A 52 16.39 22.41 -0.70
C SER A 52 14.96 22.39 -1.20
N ASN A 53 14.78 22.09 -2.49
CA ASN A 53 13.46 22.00 -3.11
C ASN A 53 12.58 23.26 -2.87
N GLU A 54 13.15 24.45 -2.98
CA GLU A 54 12.49 25.74 -2.69
C GLU A 54 11.11 25.86 -3.37
N LEU A 55 11.04 25.53 -4.67
CA LEU A 55 9.82 25.62 -5.46
C LEU A 55 8.69 24.71 -4.98
N THR A 56 9.02 23.62 -4.31
CA THR A 56 8.05 22.62 -3.87
C THR A 56 7.76 22.69 -2.38
N GLU A 57 8.72 23.13 -1.56
CA GLU A 57 8.57 23.16 -0.11
C GLU A 57 8.16 24.53 0.42
N ILE A 58 8.62 25.64 -0.20
CA ILE A 58 8.27 26.98 0.28
C ILE A 58 6.95 27.44 -0.35
N SER A 59 6.11 28.03 0.48
CA SER A 59 4.87 28.66 0.03
C SER A 59 4.59 29.95 0.81
N ILE A 60 3.84 30.84 0.20
CA ILE A 60 3.32 32.05 0.85
C ILE A 60 1.80 32.08 0.74
N SER A 61 1.14 32.48 1.82
CA SER A 61 -0.32 32.67 1.87
C SER A 61 -0.64 34.05 2.44
N PRO A 62 -1.54 34.82 1.78
CA PRO A 62 -2.16 34.52 0.49
C PRO A 62 -1.15 34.40 -0.64
N ALA A 63 -1.53 33.69 -1.71
CA ALA A 63 -0.65 33.51 -2.86
C ALA A 63 -0.39 34.86 -3.55
N MET A 64 0.87 35.10 -3.91
CA MET A 64 1.28 36.32 -4.64
C MET A 64 1.45 36.00 -6.13
N GLU A 65 1.21 37.00 -6.99
CA GLU A 65 1.42 36.88 -8.43
C GLU A 65 2.90 36.65 -8.75
N ILE A 66 3.78 37.41 -8.10
CA ILE A 66 5.23 37.25 -8.14
C ILE A 66 5.69 36.70 -6.77
N PRO A 67 6.14 35.44 -6.68
CA PRO A 67 6.63 34.89 -5.42
C PRO A 67 7.84 35.65 -4.88
N PRO A 68 8.08 35.68 -3.57
CA PRO A 68 9.26 36.26 -2.98
C PRO A 68 10.53 35.57 -3.49
N PHE A 69 11.61 36.34 -3.56
CA PHE A 69 12.93 35.82 -3.88
C PHE A 69 13.68 35.45 -2.60
N TYR A 70 14.23 34.23 -2.56
CA TYR A 70 14.96 33.70 -1.41
C TYR A 70 16.46 33.65 -1.73
N LYS A 71 17.31 34.18 -0.84
CA LYS A 71 18.75 34.17 -0.99
C LYS A 71 19.45 33.80 0.32
N VAL A 72 20.26 32.76 0.28
CA VAL A 72 21.11 32.36 1.43
C VAL A 72 22.42 33.14 1.40
N LYS A 73 22.72 33.88 2.48
CA LYS A 73 23.98 34.59 2.71
C LYS A 73 24.60 34.11 4.02
N LYS A 74 25.57 33.20 3.92
CA LYS A 74 26.21 32.56 5.10
C LYS A 74 25.14 31.90 5.98
N LYS A 75 24.89 32.44 7.16
CA LYS A 75 23.90 31.95 8.12
C LYS A 75 22.56 32.73 8.09
N THR A 76 22.33 33.58 7.09
CA THR A 76 21.13 34.42 6.99
C THR A 76 20.37 34.11 5.71
N LEU A 77 19.05 33.91 5.83
CA LEU A 77 18.09 33.85 4.75
C LEU A 77 17.54 35.25 4.50
N GLU A 78 17.80 35.80 3.33
CA GLU A 78 17.16 37.03 2.85
C GLU A 78 15.92 36.67 2.01
N ILE A 79 14.79 37.28 2.33
CA ILE A 79 13.53 37.15 1.60
C ILE A 79 13.16 38.53 1.07
N THR A 80 13.03 38.66 -0.25
CA THR A 80 12.74 39.95 -0.88
C THR A 80 11.45 39.86 -1.67
N PHE A 81 10.52 40.77 -1.38
CA PHE A 81 9.27 40.97 -2.12
C PHE A 81 9.49 41.93 -3.27
N LYS A 82 9.18 41.51 -4.50
CA LYS A 82 9.23 42.34 -5.69
C LYS A 82 7.88 43.00 -5.99
N ASP A 83 6.83 42.33 -5.53
CA ASP A 83 5.45 42.80 -5.69
C ASP A 83 4.98 43.53 -4.44
N SER A 84 4.00 44.42 -4.58
CA SER A 84 3.39 45.13 -3.46
C SER A 84 2.51 44.20 -2.64
N LEU A 85 2.66 44.28 -1.32
CA LEU A 85 1.84 43.53 -0.38
C LEU A 85 0.46 44.17 -0.23
N GLU A 86 -0.57 43.32 -0.15
CA GLU A 86 -1.94 43.79 0.12
C GLU A 86 -2.05 44.45 1.51
N LYS A 87 -2.85 45.47 1.64
CA LYS A 87 -3.08 46.18 2.92
C LYS A 87 -3.91 45.32 3.88
N ASN A 88 -3.65 45.48 5.18
CA ASN A 88 -4.38 44.81 6.25
C ASN A 88 -4.45 43.27 6.07
N THR A 89 -3.38 42.68 5.63
CA THR A 89 -3.30 41.24 5.28
C THR A 89 -2.22 40.55 6.09
N THR A 90 -2.55 39.40 6.67
CA THR A 90 -1.58 38.50 7.31
C THR A 90 -0.97 37.61 6.26
N TYR A 91 0.36 37.65 6.14
CA TYR A 91 1.15 36.75 5.29
C TYR A 91 1.82 35.67 6.12
N THR A 92 1.73 34.45 5.66
CA THR A 92 2.43 33.31 6.24
C THR A 92 3.34 32.70 5.18
N ILE A 93 4.66 32.72 5.41
CA ILE A 93 5.64 31.99 4.60
C ILE A 93 5.90 30.66 5.31
N ASN A 94 5.55 29.55 4.68
CA ASN A 94 5.80 28.22 5.19
C ASN A 94 6.98 27.62 4.44
N PHE A 95 7.99 27.14 5.17
CA PHE A 95 9.21 26.58 4.60
C PHE A 95 9.18 25.05 4.46
N GLY A 96 8.15 24.37 4.95
CA GLY A 96 8.03 22.92 4.84
C GLY A 96 9.27 22.19 5.35
N LYS A 97 10.01 21.57 4.43
CA LYS A 97 11.29 20.88 4.66
C LYS A 97 12.47 21.56 3.94
N ALA A 98 12.30 22.80 3.47
CA ALA A 98 13.31 23.46 2.65
C ALA A 98 14.59 23.80 3.42
N ILE A 99 14.50 24.20 4.70
CA ILE A 99 15.66 24.63 5.49
C ILE A 99 16.37 23.40 6.06
N GLN A 100 17.64 23.23 5.67
CA GLN A 100 18.47 22.09 6.09
C GLN A 100 19.89 22.57 6.40
N ASP A 101 20.55 21.96 7.39
CA ASP A 101 21.98 22.22 7.57
C ASP A 101 22.80 21.75 6.33
N VAL A 102 24.01 22.29 6.19
CA VAL A 102 24.88 21.99 5.04
C VAL A 102 25.51 20.61 5.16
N ASN A 103 25.89 20.19 6.37
CA ASN A 103 26.73 19.02 6.58
C ASN A 103 25.90 17.71 6.61
N GLU A 104 24.97 17.60 7.55
CA GLU A 104 24.20 16.39 7.82
C GLU A 104 22.83 16.39 7.14
N SER A 105 22.38 17.54 6.64
CA SER A 105 21.06 17.76 6.04
C SER A 105 19.91 17.55 7.04
N ASN A 106 20.13 17.87 8.33
CA ASN A 106 19.06 17.89 9.32
C ASN A 106 18.04 18.98 8.97
N ILE A 107 16.76 18.64 9.02
CA ILE A 107 15.67 19.46 8.47
C ILE A 107 14.95 20.23 9.56
N LEU A 108 14.89 21.54 9.44
CA LEU A 108 13.98 22.39 10.22
C LEU A 108 12.56 22.27 9.65
N LYS A 109 11.74 21.42 10.24
CA LYS A 109 10.40 21.09 9.75
C LYS A 109 9.36 22.11 10.16
N ASN A 110 8.43 22.40 9.24
CA ASN A 110 7.22 23.20 9.48
C ASN A 110 7.51 24.60 10.06
N PHE A 111 8.73 25.12 9.87
CA PHE A 111 9.02 26.51 10.21
C PHE A 111 8.19 27.43 9.35
N SER A 112 7.57 28.44 9.97
CA SER A 112 6.82 29.47 9.29
C SER A 112 7.16 30.85 9.83
N PHE A 113 7.26 31.81 8.92
CA PHE A 113 7.43 33.21 9.24
C PHE A 113 6.13 33.96 8.92
N VAL A 114 5.60 34.66 9.89
CA VAL A 114 4.29 35.33 9.81
C VAL A 114 4.45 36.81 10.07
N PHE A 115 3.79 37.62 9.26
CA PHE A 115 3.72 39.06 9.46
C PHE A 115 2.41 39.64 8.93
N SER A 116 2.01 40.79 9.40
CA SER A 116 0.84 41.50 8.89
C SER A 116 1.20 42.88 8.41
N THR A 117 0.66 43.28 7.26
CA THR A 117 0.70 44.68 6.77
C THR A 117 -0.26 45.60 7.51
N GLY A 118 -1.16 45.04 8.31
CA GLY A 118 -2.11 45.74 9.17
C GLY A 118 -1.82 45.63 10.66
N PRO A 119 -2.69 46.16 11.51
CA PRO A 119 -2.51 46.16 12.97
C PRO A 119 -2.86 44.84 13.62
N THR A 120 -3.48 43.91 12.91
CA THR A 120 -3.92 42.60 13.44
C THR A 120 -3.21 41.45 12.73
N LEU A 121 -3.08 40.31 13.40
CA LEU A 121 -2.61 39.03 12.87
C LEU A 121 -3.76 38.04 12.97
N ASP A 122 -3.94 37.25 11.93
CA ASP A 122 -4.79 36.07 12.00
C ASP A 122 -4.14 35.05 12.95
N SER A 123 -4.94 34.41 13.82
CA SER A 123 -4.42 33.57 14.90
C SER A 123 -5.12 32.22 15.02
N LEU A 124 -6.18 31.97 14.22
CA LEU A 124 -6.94 30.74 14.29
C LEU A 124 -6.11 29.54 13.82
N GLN A 125 -6.46 28.37 14.34
CA GLN A 125 -5.75 27.14 14.03
C GLN A 125 -6.69 25.94 13.82
N ILE A 126 -6.21 24.99 13.02
CA ILE A 126 -6.84 23.67 12.82
C ILE A 126 -5.83 22.61 13.21
N ASN A 127 -6.20 21.77 14.17
CA ASN A 127 -5.38 20.67 14.66
C ASN A 127 -6.07 19.33 14.46
N GLY A 128 -5.30 18.30 14.17
CA GLY A 128 -5.85 16.96 13.96
C GLY A 128 -4.80 15.89 13.81
N ASN A 129 -5.25 14.75 13.32
CA ASN A 129 -4.43 13.58 13.09
C ASN A 129 -4.72 12.99 11.71
N VAL A 130 -3.70 12.42 11.08
CA VAL A 130 -3.79 11.68 9.81
C VAL A 130 -3.47 10.22 10.09
N MET A 131 -4.37 9.34 9.70
CA MET A 131 -4.27 7.90 9.90
C MET A 131 -4.52 7.17 8.58
N SER A 132 -3.95 5.99 8.44
CA SER A 132 -4.31 5.08 7.34
C SER A 132 -5.74 4.53 7.54
N SER A 133 -6.49 4.41 6.47
CA SER A 133 -7.84 3.86 6.49
C SER A 133 -7.86 2.33 6.67
N GLN A 134 -6.75 1.66 6.37
CA GLN A 134 -6.69 0.20 6.38
C GLN A 134 -6.31 -0.39 7.73
N ASP A 135 -5.41 0.28 8.47
CA ASP A 135 -4.85 -0.25 9.71
C ASP A 135 -4.98 0.70 10.91
N ASN A 136 -5.57 1.88 10.71
CA ASN A 136 -5.71 2.94 11.71
C ASN A 136 -4.38 3.41 12.31
N LEU A 137 -3.25 3.12 11.65
CA LEU A 137 -1.96 3.61 12.13
C LEU A 137 -1.73 5.06 11.72
N PRO A 138 -1.01 5.84 12.56
CA PRO A 138 -0.67 7.22 12.24
C PRO A 138 0.27 7.29 11.04
N VAL A 139 0.04 8.26 10.16
CA VAL A 139 0.87 8.46 8.97
C VAL A 139 1.79 9.66 9.15
N LYS A 140 3.08 9.38 9.20
CA LYS A 140 4.15 10.39 9.28
C LYS A 140 4.42 11.03 7.92
N ASP A 141 4.80 12.32 7.94
CA ASP A 141 5.20 13.10 6.77
C ASP A 141 4.10 13.21 5.68
N ALA A 142 2.83 12.97 6.03
CA ALA A 142 1.71 13.31 5.16
C ALA A 142 1.56 14.83 5.09
N LYS A 143 1.26 15.36 3.91
CA LYS A 143 0.94 16.79 3.74
C LYS A 143 -0.53 17.01 4.07
N VAL A 144 -0.81 17.97 4.93
CA VAL A 144 -2.17 18.43 5.21
C VAL A 144 -2.30 19.85 4.75
N PHE A 145 -3.30 20.14 3.93
CA PHE A 145 -3.51 21.44 3.36
C PHE A 145 -4.99 21.82 3.28
N ILE A 146 -5.22 23.12 3.21
CA ILE A 146 -6.56 23.68 3.14
C ILE A 146 -6.69 24.65 1.96
N PHE A 147 -7.91 24.70 1.43
CA PHE A 147 -8.33 25.72 0.49
C PHE A 147 -9.54 26.47 1.05
N PRO A 148 -9.59 27.81 0.96
CA PRO A 148 -10.85 28.53 1.12
C PRO A 148 -11.91 27.91 0.21
N ILE A 149 -13.14 27.78 0.68
CA ILE A 149 -14.20 27.06 -0.08
C ILE A 149 -14.41 27.65 -1.50
N GLN A 150 -14.19 28.95 -1.67
CA GLN A 150 -14.27 29.63 -2.97
C GLN A 150 -13.17 29.18 -3.94
N GLN A 151 -12.07 28.63 -3.41
CA GLN A 151 -10.91 28.16 -4.17
C GLN A 151 -10.78 26.63 -4.21
N ASP A 152 -11.77 25.89 -3.69
CA ASP A 152 -11.73 24.43 -3.63
C ASP A 152 -11.59 23.76 -5.02
N THR A 153 -12.06 24.43 -6.07
CA THR A 153 -11.90 24.01 -7.48
C THR A 153 -10.44 23.99 -7.96
N LEU A 154 -9.51 24.56 -7.20
CA LEU A 154 -8.06 24.53 -7.48
C LEU A 154 -7.40 23.25 -6.97
N PHE A 155 -8.07 22.48 -6.10
CA PHE A 155 -7.59 21.20 -5.65
C PHE A 155 -7.29 20.27 -6.84
N GLY A 156 -6.15 19.55 -6.78
CA GLY A 156 -5.67 18.70 -7.89
C GLY A 156 -5.17 19.44 -9.13
N LYS A 157 -5.22 20.80 -9.15
CA LYS A 157 -4.78 21.63 -10.29
C LYS A 157 -3.66 22.59 -9.92
N LYS A 158 -3.71 23.13 -8.70
CA LYS A 158 -2.70 24.07 -8.20
C LYS A 158 -2.21 23.64 -6.82
N ARG A 159 -0.98 23.97 -6.51
CA ARG A 159 -0.38 23.78 -5.19
C ARG A 159 -1.13 24.57 -4.13
N ALA A 160 -1.40 23.92 -3.00
CA ALA A 160 -1.93 24.62 -1.85
C ALA A 160 -0.86 25.54 -1.24
N SER A 161 -1.24 26.77 -0.93
CA SER A 161 -0.37 27.74 -0.23
C SER A 161 -0.35 27.52 1.29
N MET A 162 -1.47 27.08 1.86
CA MET A 162 -1.60 26.79 3.29
C MET A 162 -1.48 25.31 3.54
N PHE A 163 -0.36 24.86 4.09
CA PHE A 163 -0.11 23.47 4.38
C PHE A 163 0.80 23.26 5.60
N THR A 164 0.82 22.02 6.10
CA THR A 164 1.75 21.52 7.10
C THR A 164 2.07 20.05 6.81
N SER A 165 3.03 19.47 7.55
CA SER A 165 3.33 18.03 7.48
C SER A 165 3.05 17.37 8.82
N THR A 166 2.63 16.12 8.80
CA THR A 166 2.38 15.35 10.02
C THR A 166 3.69 14.91 10.69
N ASP A 167 3.66 14.82 12.02
CA ASP A 167 4.73 14.26 12.84
C ASP A 167 4.73 12.71 12.83
N SER A 168 5.59 12.09 13.66
CA SER A 168 5.68 10.62 13.78
C SER A 168 4.41 9.96 14.33
N SER A 169 3.59 10.73 15.04
CA SER A 169 2.29 10.28 15.58
C SER A 169 1.11 10.67 14.70
N GLY A 170 1.38 11.15 13.48
CA GLY A 170 0.35 11.57 12.52
C GLY A 170 -0.30 12.91 12.85
N ASN A 171 0.14 13.63 13.90
CA ASN A 171 -0.46 14.91 14.27
C ASN A 171 -0.07 16.02 13.31
N PHE A 172 -1.00 16.92 13.06
CA PHE A 172 -0.78 18.14 12.29
C PHE A 172 -1.35 19.38 12.98
N SER A 173 -0.78 20.54 12.66
CA SER A 173 -1.25 21.85 13.10
C SER A 173 -1.10 22.86 11.96
N LEU A 174 -2.22 23.44 11.53
CA LEU A 174 -2.29 24.58 10.61
C LEU A 174 -2.59 25.81 11.45
N LYS A 175 -1.71 26.80 11.42
CA LYS A 175 -1.75 27.98 12.29
C LYS A 175 -1.87 29.28 11.49
N ASN A 176 -2.17 30.38 12.19
CA ASN A 176 -2.25 31.73 11.64
C ASN A 176 -3.27 31.82 10.50
N LEU A 177 -4.41 31.17 10.69
CA LEU A 177 -5.48 31.11 9.71
C LEU A 177 -6.47 32.27 9.96
N LYS A 178 -6.97 32.83 8.86
CA LYS A 178 -8.07 33.77 8.87
C LYS A 178 -9.39 33.06 9.13
N GLU A 179 -10.33 33.72 9.78
CA GLU A 179 -11.71 33.28 9.85
C GLU A 179 -12.29 33.10 8.43
N ASN A 180 -12.67 31.86 8.11
CA ASN A 180 -13.23 31.47 6.80
C ASN A 180 -13.80 30.05 6.87
N THR A 181 -14.39 29.61 5.75
CA THR A 181 -14.78 28.21 5.54
C THR A 181 -13.73 27.54 4.65
N TYR A 182 -13.19 26.41 5.12
CA TYR A 182 -12.09 25.69 4.45
C TYR A 182 -12.44 24.26 4.12
N SER A 183 -12.10 23.82 2.92
CA SER A 183 -11.92 22.38 2.61
C SER A 183 -10.55 21.94 3.08
N ILE A 184 -10.46 20.75 3.68
CA ILE A 184 -9.21 20.17 4.18
C ILE A 184 -8.91 18.85 3.49
N TYR A 185 -7.63 18.63 3.16
CA TYR A 185 -7.14 17.44 2.50
C TYR A 185 -5.85 16.94 3.17
N GLY A 186 -5.69 15.63 3.22
CA GLY A 186 -4.43 14.96 3.53
C GLY A 186 -3.90 14.28 2.29
N LEU A 187 -2.59 14.28 2.08
CA LEU A 187 -1.96 13.67 0.91
C LEU A 187 -0.67 12.98 1.32
N LYS A 188 -0.53 11.71 0.93
CA LYS A 188 0.74 11.00 0.97
C LYS A 188 1.24 10.87 -0.47
N GLU A 189 2.20 11.73 -0.79
CA GLU A 189 2.72 11.88 -2.14
C GLU A 189 3.77 10.83 -2.48
N SER A 190 3.85 10.44 -3.74
CA SER A 190 5.00 9.78 -4.35
C SER A 190 5.99 10.79 -4.95
N ALA A 191 5.49 11.94 -5.44
CA ALA A 191 6.28 13.09 -5.89
C ALA A 191 5.97 14.30 -5.00
N VAL A 192 6.97 15.10 -4.63
CA VAL A 192 6.79 16.24 -3.69
C VAL A 192 6.32 17.46 -4.47
N ASP A 193 5.05 17.50 -4.89
CA ASP A 193 4.48 18.63 -5.62
C ASP A 193 3.25 19.25 -4.97
N ARG A 194 2.69 18.64 -3.94
CA ARG A 194 1.46 19.04 -3.22
C ARG A 194 0.23 19.13 -4.13
N ILE A 195 0.19 18.28 -5.14
CA ILE A 195 -0.92 18.18 -6.08
C ILE A 195 -1.35 16.71 -6.14
N TYR A 196 -2.60 16.41 -5.83
CA TYR A 196 -3.15 15.09 -6.04
C TYR A 196 -3.37 14.86 -7.54
N ASN A 197 -2.45 14.15 -8.17
CA ASN A 197 -2.42 13.97 -9.62
C ASN A 197 -2.14 12.52 -10.07
N SER A 198 -1.91 11.63 -9.12
CA SER A 198 -1.61 10.23 -9.39
C SER A 198 -2.50 9.27 -8.58
N PRO A 199 -3.06 8.22 -9.18
CA PRO A 199 -3.80 7.19 -8.45
C PRO A 199 -2.91 6.34 -7.52
N ASN A 200 -1.59 6.53 -7.58
CA ASN A 200 -0.65 5.88 -6.67
C ASN A 200 -0.48 6.63 -5.34
N GLU A 201 -0.98 7.84 -5.25
CA GLU A 201 -0.99 8.65 -4.05
C GLU A 201 -2.17 8.29 -3.16
N GLU A 202 -2.00 8.49 -1.85
CA GLU A 202 -3.09 8.32 -0.90
C GLU A 202 -3.67 9.69 -0.55
N ILE A 203 -4.98 9.78 -0.53
CA ILE A 203 -5.74 11.00 -0.28
C ILE A 203 -6.63 10.83 0.96
N ALA A 204 -6.84 11.92 1.67
CA ALA A 204 -7.86 12.03 2.71
C ALA A 204 -8.60 13.36 2.57
N PHE A 205 -9.85 13.40 2.96
CA PHE A 205 -10.67 14.62 2.93
C PHE A 205 -11.80 14.53 3.96
N LEU A 206 -12.43 15.68 4.26
CA LEU A 206 -13.69 15.70 4.98
C LEU A 206 -14.85 15.94 4.01
N ASN A 207 -15.98 15.26 4.24
CA ASN A 207 -17.19 15.44 3.43
C ASN A 207 -17.81 16.84 3.62
N LYS A 208 -17.58 17.46 4.78
CA LYS A 208 -18.07 18.80 5.10
C LYS A 208 -16.89 19.74 5.30
N PRO A 209 -16.95 20.96 4.75
CA PRO A 209 -15.92 21.96 5.00
C PRO A 209 -15.92 22.40 6.47
N ILE A 210 -14.79 22.91 6.93
CA ILE A 210 -14.59 23.43 8.29
C ILE A 210 -14.97 24.90 8.30
N ILE A 211 -15.94 25.29 9.13
CA ILE A 211 -16.26 26.70 9.41
C ILE A 211 -15.33 27.13 10.56
N LEU A 212 -14.27 27.83 10.22
CA LEU A 212 -13.24 28.27 11.16
C LEU A 212 -13.56 29.68 11.69
N ASN A 213 -14.32 29.76 12.77
CA ASN A 213 -14.58 30.98 13.53
C ASN A 213 -13.95 30.96 14.94
N LYS A 214 -13.38 29.85 15.32
CA LYS A 214 -12.60 29.60 16.54
C LYS A 214 -11.61 28.46 16.28
N ASP A 215 -10.63 28.32 17.16
CA ASP A 215 -9.69 27.20 17.11
C ASP A 215 -10.43 25.87 17.03
N THR A 216 -10.06 25.06 16.05
CA THR A 216 -10.67 23.76 15.78
C THR A 216 -9.66 22.64 16.00
N SER A 217 -10.06 21.62 16.75
CA SER A 217 -9.21 20.47 17.04
C SER A 217 -9.99 19.16 16.87
N GLY A 218 -9.25 18.03 16.91
CA GLY A 218 -9.84 16.69 16.81
C GLY A 218 -10.24 16.31 15.38
N ILE A 219 -9.68 16.98 14.38
CA ILE A 219 -9.88 16.59 12.97
C ILE A 219 -9.14 15.28 12.70
N ILE A 220 -9.83 14.29 12.16
CA ILE A 220 -9.25 13.02 11.76
C ILE A 220 -9.39 12.87 10.25
N LEU A 221 -8.25 12.70 9.59
CA LEU A 221 -8.16 12.45 8.16
C LEU A 221 -7.72 11.01 7.93
N LYS A 222 -8.54 10.22 7.24
CA LYS A 222 -8.23 8.82 6.88
C LYS A 222 -7.67 8.78 5.47
N LEU A 223 -6.37 8.47 5.35
CA LEU A 223 -5.71 8.29 4.07
C LEU A 223 -6.10 6.96 3.44
N PHE A 224 -6.44 7.01 2.18
CA PHE A 224 -6.77 5.85 1.36
C PHE A 224 -6.24 6.03 -0.06
N LYS A 225 -6.01 4.92 -0.73
CA LYS A 225 -5.67 4.89 -2.15
C LYS A 225 -6.95 4.68 -2.95
N GLU A 226 -7.22 5.54 -3.92
CA GLU A 226 -8.40 5.39 -4.79
C GLU A 226 -8.21 4.23 -5.79
N ILE A 227 -9.31 3.56 -6.12
CA ILE A 227 -9.34 2.70 -7.31
C ILE A 227 -9.43 3.62 -8.53
N PRO A 228 -8.52 3.51 -9.50
CA PRO A 228 -8.55 4.35 -10.70
C PRO A 228 -9.91 4.29 -11.42
N GLU A 229 -10.48 5.45 -11.72
CA GLU A 229 -11.78 5.54 -12.40
C GLU A 229 -11.72 4.87 -13.78
N LYS A 230 -10.68 5.20 -14.55
CA LYS A 230 -10.48 4.63 -15.88
C LYS A 230 -9.71 3.33 -15.81
N PHE A 231 -10.25 2.30 -16.44
CA PHE A 231 -9.53 1.05 -16.65
C PHE A 231 -8.31 1.28 -17.56
N ARG A 232 -7.20 0.63 -17.24
CA ARG A 232 -5.98 0.61 -18.06
C ARG A 232 -5.25 -0.70 -17.88
N VAL A 233 -4.66 -1.17 -18.94
CA VAL A 233 -3.66 -2.23 -18.89
C VAL A 233 -2.31 -1.61 -18.51
N ILE A 234 -1.76 -2.03 -17.37
CA ILE A 234 -0.46 -1.56 -16.88
C ILE A 234 0.67 -2.26 -17.61
N SER A 235 0.52 -3.58 -17.80
CA SER A 235 1.53 -4.41 -18.45
C SER A 235 0.86 -5.48 -19.30
N LYS A 236 1.48 -5.78 -20.43
CA LYS A 236 1.14 -6.89 -21.31
C LYS A 236 2.42 -7.41 -21.93
N GLN A 237 2.68 -8.69 -21.78
CA GLN A 237 3.90 -9.30 -22.30
C GLN A 237 3.70 -10.78 -22.61
N ILE A 238 4.48 -11.28 -23.57
CA ILE A 238 4.68 -12.70 -23.75
C ILE A 238 5.93 -13.06 -22.96
N GLU A 239 5.80 -13.98 -22.03
CA GLU A 239 6.89 -14.40 -21.16
C GLU A 239 7.81 -15.40 -21.88
N LYS A 240 8.96 -15.72 -21.27
CA LYS A 240 9.96 -16.60 -21.87
C LYS A 240 9.45 -18.03 -22.14
N ASP A 241 8.46 -18.48 -21.40
CA ASP A 241 7.79 -19.77 -21.56
C ASP A 241 6.63 -19.73 -22.58
N GLY A 242 6.30 -18.52 -23.06
CA GLY A 242 5.18 -18.31 -23.97
C GLY A 242 3.89 -17.89 -23.28
N LYS A 243 3.78 -17.93 -21.94
CA LYS A 243 2.62 -17.42 -21.23
C LYS A 243 2.40 -15.93 -21.54
N ILE A 244 1.19 -15.54 -21.86
CA ILE A 244 0.83 -14.13 -22.05
C ILE A 244 0.26 -13.62 -20.74
N SER A 245 0.90 -12.60 -20.16
CA SER A 245 0.50 -12.01 -18.91
C SER A 245 -0.06 -10.60 -19.14
N TYR A 246 -1.17 -10.31 -18.49
CA TYR A 246 -1.80 -8.99 -18.44
C TYR A 246 -1.91 -8.54 -17.00
N ILE A 247 -1.53 -7.29 -16.72
CA ILE A 247 -1.70 -6.64 -15.42
C ILE A 247 -2.58 -5.41 -15.60
N PHE A 248 -3.61 -5.28 -14.77
CA PHE A 248 -4.59 -4.22 -14.82
C PHE A 248 -4.39 -3.24 -13.65
N ASN A 249 -4.81 -2.00 -13.83
CA ASN A 249 -4.71 -0.98 -12.79
C ASN A 249 -5.80 -1.10 -11.71
N LYS A 250 -6.80 -1.95 -11.93
CA LYS A 250 -7.88 -2.22 -10.98
C LYS A 250 -8.50 -3.60 -11.22
N PRO A 251 -9.13 -4.18 -10.20
CA PRO A 251 -9.92 -5.39 -10.34
C PRO A 251 -11.03 -5.28 -11.39
N ILE A 252 -11.29 -6.37 -12.07
CA ILE A 252 -12.37 -6.50 -13.05
C ILE A 252 -13.45 -7.43 -12.48
N VAL A 253 -14.68 -6.98 -12.46
CA VAL A 253 -15.83 -7.78 -12.04
C VAL A 253 -16.20 -8.74 -13.17
N LYS A 254 -16.31 -10.06 -12.87
CA LYS A 254 -16.58 -11.12 -13.86
C LYS A 254 -15.73 -10.94 -15.13
N PRO A 255 -14.39 -11.01 -14.99
CA PRO A 255 -13.48 -10.70 -16.07
C PRO A 255 -13.57 -11.72 -17.21
N SER A 256 -13.40 -11.26 -18.46
CA SER A 256 -13.24 -12.13 -19.60
C SER A 256 -12.38 -11.49 -20.68
N LEU A 257 -11.68 -12.31 -21.47
CA LEU A 257 -10.91 -11.90 -22.63
C LEU A 257 -11.58 -12.45 -23.90
N LYS A 258 -11.68 -11.61 -24.93
CA LYS A 258 -12.14 -12.01 -26.25
C LYS A 258 -11.06 -11.73 -27.28
N PHE A 259 -10.58 -12.78 -27.95
CA PHE A 259 -9.60 -12.68 -29.02
C PHE A 259 -10.32 -12.29 -30.31
N ILE A 260 -9.93 -11.14 -30.88
CA ILE A 260 -10.60 -10.55 -32.03
C ILE A 260 -9.90 -10.95 -33.34
N GLU A 261 -8.56 -10.81 -33.34
CA GLU A 261 -7.74 -11.01 -34.52
C GLU A 261 -6.32 -11.47 -34.14
N PRO A 262 -5.88 -12.67 -34.57
CA PRO A 262 -6.73 -13.72 -35.10
C PRO A 262 -7.75 -14.22 -34.09
N ASN A 263 -8.85 -14.80 -34.55
CA ASN A 263 -9.80 -15.48 -33.67
C ASN A 263 -9.21 -16.83 -33.27
N LEU A 264 -8.72 -16.89 -32.03
CA LEU A 264 -8.07 -18.07 -31.48
C LEU A 264 -9.12 -19.08 -31.01
N LYS A 265 -8.91 -20.34 -31.32
CA LYS A 265 -9.70 -21.44 -30.80
C LYS A 265 -9.11 -21.89 -29.44
N GLU A 266 -9.97 -22.00 -28.45
CA GLU A 266 -9.69 -22.60 -27.14
C GLU A 266 -8.44 -22.06 -26.39
N PRO A 267 -8.30 -20.74 -26.22
CA PRO A 267 -7.28 -20.20 -25.34
C PRO A 267 -7.59 -20.59 -23.89
N ILE A 268 -6.58 -20.98 -23.14
CA ILE A 268 -6.72 -21.21 -21.70
C ILE A 268 -6.46 -19.87 -21.00
N ILE A 269 -7.42 -19.41 -20.20
CA ILE A 269 -7.38 -18.10 -19.53
C ILE A 269 -7.62 -18.32 -18.05
N GLU A 270 -6.73 -17.80 -17.24
CA GLU A 270 -6.90 -17.74 -15.78
C GLU A 270 -6.76 -16.30 -15.31
N PHE A 271 -7.69 -15.88 -14.44
CA PHE A 271 -7.63 -14.59 -13.77
C PHE A 271 -7.19 -14.79 -12.32
N SER A 272 -6.46 -13.81 -11.78
CA SER A 272 -6.20 -13.79 -10.34
C SER A 272 -7.51 -13.75 -9.56
N PRO A 273 -7.52 -14.23 -8.30
CA PRO A 273 -8.71 -14.12 -7.43
C PRO A 273 -9.23 -12.69 -7.27
N LYS A 274 -8.33 -11.69 -7.35
CA LYS A 274 -8.67 -10.26 -7.31
C LYS A 274 -9.20 -9.72 -8.65
N GLY A 275 -9.00 -10.44 -9.76
CA GLY A 275 -9.37 -9.97 -11.10
C GLY A 275 -8.49 -8.83 -11.64
N ASP A 276 -7.30 -8.63 -11.09
CA ASP A 276 -6.35 -7.57 -11.48
C ASP A 276 -5.22 -8.06 -12.41
N THR A 277 -5.16 -9.37 -12.63
CA THR A 277 -4.23 -9.99 -13.59
C THR A 277 -4.93 -11.08 -14.39
N ALA A 278 -4.44 -11.32 -15.60
CA ALA A 278 -4.84 -12.45 -16.42
C ALA A 278 -3.63 -13.15 -17.03
N SER A 279 -3.64 -14.47 -17.00
CA SER A 279 -2.67 -15.35 -17.65
C SER A 279 -3.37 -16.08 -18.80
N VAL A 280 -2.72 -16.14 -19.96
CA VAL A 280 -3.24 -16.80 -21.14
C VAL A 280 -2.19 -17.75 -21.70
N TRP A 281 -2.60 -18.98 -21.96
CA TRP A 281 -1.80 -19.97 -22.66
C TRP A 281 -2.47 -20.31 -23.99
N LEU A 282 -1.68 -20.27 -25.06
CA LEU A 282 -2.11 -20.56 -26.42
C LEU A 282 -1.40 -21.82 -26.91
N LYS A 283 -2.13 -22.74 -27.46
CA LYS A 283 -1.53 -23.98 -27.99
C LYS A 283 -0.56 -23.70 -29.17
N THR A 284 -0.88 -22.70 -30.00
CA THR A 284 -0.02 -22.28 -31.10
C THR A 284 0.14 -20.77 -31.12
N TYR A 285 1.25 -20.29 -31.68
CA TYR A 285 1.62 -18.86 -31.74
C TYR A 285 1.74 -18.40 -33.20
N ASP A 286 0.79 -18.80 -34.06
CA ASP A 286 0.77 -18.46 -35.47
C ASP A 286 0.17 -17.07 -35.72
N PHE A 287 0.80 -16.06 -35.14
CA PHE A 287 0.42 -14.65 -35.32
C PHE A 287 1.62 -13.72 -35.15
N ASP A 288 1.62 -12.59 -35.87
CA ASP A 288 2.55 -11.48 -35.64
C ASP A 288 1.98 -10.48 -34.61
N SER A 289 0.66 -10.37 -34.58
CA SER A 289 -0.06 -9.53 -33.61
C SER A 289 -1.36 -10.20 -33.18
N LEU A 290 -1.74 -9.96 -31.93
CA LEU A 290 -2.95 -10.51 -31.32
C LEU A 290 -3.77 -9.37 -30.74
N LYS A 291 -4.98 -9.16 -31.28
CA LYS A 291 -5.93 -8.14 -30.80
C LYS A 291 -6.91 -8.77 -29.84
N VAL A 292 -6.94 -8.25 -28.61
CA VAL A 292 -7.70 -8.80 -27.49
C VAL A 292 -8.59 -7.72 -26.89
N SER A 293 -9.89 -8.01 -26.74
CA SER A 293 -10.81 -7.21 -25.94
C SER A 293 -10.86 -7.74 -24.53
N ILE A 294 -10.72 -6.84 -23.56
CA ILE A 294 -10.91 -7.11 -22.14
C ILE A 294 -12.31 -6.67 -21.77
N ASN A 295 -13.05 -7.53 -21.09
CA ASN A 295 -14.44 -7.27 -20.75
C ASN A 295 -14.66 -7.41 -19.24
N SER A 296 -15.64 -6.65 -18.71
CA SER A 296 -16.20 -6.77 -17.38
C SER A 296 -17.69 -7.04 -17.49
N ASP A 297 -18.15 -8.13 -16.89
CA ASP A 297 -19.57 -8.55 -16.95
C ASP A 297 -20.15 -8.49 -18.38
N GLY A 298 -19.37 -9.01 -19.35
CA GLY A 298 -19.73 -9.05 -20.78
C GLY A 298 -19.58 -7.74 -21.56
N LYS A 299 -19.26 -6.61 -20.90
CA LYS A 299 -19.09 -5.30 -21.54
C LYS A 299 -17.61 -5.02 -21.81
N PRO A 300 -17.22 -4.52 -22.99
CA PRO A 300 -15.84 -4.20 -23.29
C PRO A 300 -15.36 -3.01 -22.44
N LEU A 301 -14.20 -3.18 -21.81
CA LEU A 301 -13.48 -2.14 -21.07
C LEU A 301 -12.40 -1.50 -21.92
N ASP A 302 -11.62 -2.33 -22.63
CA ASP A 302 -10.49 -1.89 -23.44
C ASP A 302 -10.19 -2.93 -24.54
N THR A 303 -9.47 -2.49 -25.56
CA THR A 303 -8.97 -3.38 -26.63
C THR A 303 -7.49 -3.11 -26.82
N MET A 304 -6.70 -4.16 -26.75
CA MET A 304 -5.25 -4.05 -26.87
C MET A 304 -4.70 -4.94 -27.98
N ILE A 305 -3.49 -4.60 -28.40
CA ILE A 305 -2.71 -5.40 -29.33
C ILE A 305 -1.42 -5.81 -28.63
N ILE A 306 -1.14 -7.11 -28.60
CA ILE A 306 0.17 -7.64 -28.25
C ILE A 306 0.87 -8.08 -29.54
N ARG A 307 2.15 -7.80 -29.65
CA ARG A 307 2.95 -8.16 -30.85
C ARG A 307 3.96 -9.21 -30.45
N ARG A 308 4.24 -10.12 -31.37
CA ARG A 308 5.22 -11.17 -31.25
C ARG A 308 6.30 -10.98 -32.31
N SER A 309 7.55 -11.22 -31.95
CA SER A 309 8.64 -11.32 -32.91
C SER A 309 8.67 -12.71 -33.55
N LYS A 310 8.83 -12.79 -34.87
CA LYS A 310 8.98 -14.08 -35.59
C LYS A 310 10.20 -14.89 -35.14
N LYS A 311 11.17 -14.24 -34.47
CA LYS A 311 12.40 -14.87 -33.96
C LYS A 311 12.25 -15.34 -32.52
N GLU A 312 11.11 -15.11 -31.87
CA GLU A 312 10.90 -15.55 -30.49
C GLU A 312 10.83 -17.08 -30.42
N THR A 313 11.64 -17.64 -29.54
CA THR A 313 11.62 -19.04 -29.14
C THR A 313 11.24 -19.12 -27.68
N TYR A 314 10.42 -20.09 -27.31
CA TYR A 314 9.97 -20.28 -25.94
C TYR A 314 10.73 -21.40 -25.26
N GLN A 315 11.21 -21.14 -24.05
CA GLN A 315 11.86 -22.14 -23.20
C GLN A 315 10.83 -22.60 -22.17
N ARG A 316 10.31 -23.79 -22.34
CA ARG A 316 9.33 -24.38 -21.46
C ARG A 316 9.95 -25.46 -20.61
N GLU A 317 9.58 -25.46 -19.37
CA GLU A 317 9.90 -26.50 -18.40
C GLU A 317 8.71 -26.64 -17.46
N ILE A 318 8.21 -27.86 -17.32
CA ILE A 318 7.11 -28.14 -16.40
C ILE A 318 7.69 -28.18 -14.99
N LEU A 319 7.22 -27.26 -14.13
CA LEU A 319 7.55 -27.15 -12.73
C LEU A 319 6.26 -27.07 -11.91
N PHE A 320 6.34 -27.34 -10.62
CA PHE A 320 5.22 -27.10 -9.71
C PHE A 320 5.66 -26.40 -8.42
N SER A 321 4.76 -25.62 -7.86
CA SER A 321 4.74 -25.20 -6.46
C SER A 321 3.82 -26.12 -5.65
N ASN A 322 3.91 -26.05 -4.32
CA ASN A 322 3.12 -26.88 -3.42
C ASN A 322 2.69 -26.10 -2.17
N ASN A 323 1.78 -26.68 -1.40
CA ASN A 323 1.23 -26.09 -0.17
C ASN A 323 2.00 -26.49 1.11
N LEU A 324 3.23 -26.97 1.00
CA LEU A 324 4.06 -27.30 2.15
C LEU A 324 4.54 -26.03 2.88
N SER A 325 4.60 -26.12 4.19
CA SER A 325 5.29 -25.14 5.03
C SER A 325 6.49 -25.80 5.69
N ASP A 326 7.69 -25.26 5.44
CA ASP A 326 8.96 -25.82 5.94
C ASP A 326 9.11 -27.35 5.66
N GLY A 327 8.68 -27.80 4.47
CA GLY A 327 8.72 -29.20 4.06
C GLY A 327 7.70 -30.09 4.76
N LYS A 328 6.63 -29.54 5.32
CA LYS A 328 5.60 -30.30 6.04
C LYS A 328 4.21 -30.03 5.51
N ILE A 329 3.38 -31.05 5.45
CA ILE A 329 1.93 -30.94 5.24
C ILE A 329 1.28 -30.61 6.59
N ARG A 330 0.40 -29.62 6.58
CA ARG A 330 -0.42 -29.28 7.74
C ARG A 330 -1.43 -30.40 8.04
N PRO A 331 -1.72 -30.72 9.32
CA PRO A 331 -2.74 -31.69 9.67
C PRO A 331 -4.08 -31.42 8.98
N ASN A 332 -4.76 -32.49 8.58
CA ASN A 332 -6.02 -32.47 7.82
C ASN A 332 -5.96 -31.80 6.44
N HIS A 333 -4.77 -31.60 5.90
CA HIS A 333 -4.59 -31.13 4.52
C HIS A 333 -3.99 -32.23 3.66
N GLN A 334 -4.19 -32.09 2.36
CA GLN A 334 -3.56 -32.93 1.36
C GLN A 334 -2.44 -32.18 0.65
N LEU A 335 -1.62 -32.88 -0.14
CA LEU A 335 -0.56 -32.24 -0.89
C LEU A 335 -1.11 -31.67 -2.19
N ASP A 336 -1.10 -30.36 -2.33
CA ASP A 336 -1.48 -29.66 -3.55
C ASP A 336 -0.24 -29.40 -4.41
N LEU A 337 -0.39 -29.61 -5.70
CA LEU A 337 0.61 -29.32 -6.73
C LEU A 337 0.01 -28.30 -7.70
N GLU A 338 0.59 -27.11 -7.78
CA GLU A 338 0.21 -26.10 -8.77
C GLU A 338 1.29 -25.97 -9.83
N PHE A 339 1.00 -26.45 -11.04
CA PHE A 339 1.92 -26.38 -12.17
C PHE A 339 2.00 -24.96 -12.74
N ASN A 340 3.16 -24.61 -13.27
CA ASN A 340 3.40 -23.32 -13.92
C ASN A 340 2.71 -23.21 -15.31
N VAL A 341 2.27 -24.32 -15.87
CA VAL A 341 1.63 -24.45 -17.20
C VAL A 341 0.37 -25.31 -17.10
N PRO A 342 -0.67 -25.08 -17.91
CA PRO A 342 -1.83 -25.98 -17.96
C PRO A 342 -1.44 -27.39 -18.39
N ILE A 343 -1.99 -28.38 -17.70
CA ILE A 343 -1.68 -29.78 -17.89
C ILE A 343 -2.74 -30.45 -18.78
N ALA A 344 -2.28 -31.12 -19.82
CA ALA A 344 -3.11 -31.89 -20.73
C ALA A 344 -3.36 -33.31 -20.19
N SER A 345 -2.33 -33.96 -19.67
CA SER A 345 -2.42 -35.34 -19.18
C SER A 345 -1.44 -35.62 -18.06
N ILE A 346 -1.84 -36.47 -17.13
CA ILE A 346 -0.97 -37.01 -16.08
C ILE A 346 -1.04 -38.53 -16.17
N TYR A 347 0.14 -39.17 -16.19
CA TYR A 347 0.31 -40.60 -16.25
C TYR A 347 0.69 -41.10 -14.86
N SER A 348 -0.30 -41.57 -14.11
CA SER A 348 -0.14 -41.98 -12.70
C SER A 348 0.88 -43.09 -12.47
N ASP A 349 1.06 -43.97 -13.48
CA ASP A 349 2.06 -45.06 -13.41
C ASP A 349 3.51 -44.54 -13.32
N ASN A 350 3.75 -43.30 -13.81
CA ASN A 350 5.04 -42.64 -13.74
C ASN A 350 5.19 -41.76 -12.49
N ILE A 351 4.22 -41.80 -11.59
CA ILE A 351 4.31 -41.12 -10.29
C ILE A 351 4.63 -42.11 -9.22
N ASN A 352 5.67 -41.85 -8.45
CA ASN A 352 6.11 -42.72 -7.35
C ASN A 352 6.01 -41.95 -6.02
N LEU A 353 5.26 -42.55 -5.08
CA LEU A 353 5.18 -42.08 -3.70
C LEU A 353 5.90 -43.09 -2.80
N LEU A 354 6.89 -42.61 -2.05
CA LEU A 354 7.57 -43.43 -1.04
C LEU A 354 7.12 -42.96 0.36
N GLU A 355 6.82 -43.93 1.23
CA GLU A 355 6.67 -43.79 2.68
C GLU A 355 7.82 -44.53 3.34
N ASP A 356 8.77 -43.84 3.99
CA ASP A 356 10.00 -44.45 4.57
C ASP A 356 10.71 -45.40 3.59
N SER A 357 10.90 -44.99 2.35
CA SER A 357 11.52 -45.81 1.28
C SER A 357 10.65 -46.96 0.73
N THR A 358 9.45 -47.18 1.23
CA THR A 358 8.51 -48.18 0.71
C THR A 358 7.57 -47.53 -0.30
N SER A 359 7.50 -48.11 -1.51
CA SER A 359 6.60 -47.58 -2.56
C SER A 359 5.13 -47.78 -2.20
N LYS A 360 4.34 -46.73 -2.40
CA LYS A 360 2.88 -46.68 -2.21
C LYS A 360 2.19 -46.45 -3.53
N ARG A 361 1.10 -47.17 -3.77
CA ARG A 361 0.27 -47.04 -4.97
C ARG A 361 -1.18 -46.71 -4.65
N ASP A 362 -1.52 -46.58 -3.38
CA ASP A 362 -2.86 -46.34 -2.83
C ASP A 362 -3.15 -44.84 -2.63
N PHE A 363 -2.43 -43.95 -3.32
CA PHE A 363 -2.76 -42.54 -3.38
C PHE A 363 -3.71 -42.26 -4.54
N ASN A 364 -4.50 -41.18 -4.40
CA ASN A 364 -5.42 -40.70 -5.42
C ASN A 364 -5.00 -39.29 -5.89
N LEU A 365 -4.86 -39.12 -7.21
CA LEU A 365 -4.58 -37.82 -7.82
C LEU A 365 -5.89 -37.21 -8.33
N VAL A 366 -6.27 -36.09 -7.76
CA VAL A 366 -7.50 -35.37 -8.10
C VAL A 366 -7.17 -34.04 -8.77
N LYS A 367 -7.75 -33.79 -9.91
CA LYS A 367 -7.70 -32.46 -10.54
C LYS A 367 -8.63 -31.52 -9.77
N MET A 368 -8.08 -30.41 -9.31
CA MET A 368 -8.81 -29.36 -8.63
C MET A 368 -9.43 -28.37 -9.64
N ASP A 369 -10.08 -27.33 -9.14
CA ASP A 369 -10.58 -26.26 -10.00
C ASP A 369 -9.43 -25.58 -10.76
N GLY A 370 -9.69 -25.21 -12.01
CA GLY A 370 -8.68 -24.63 -12.91
C GLY A 370 -7.99 -25.69 -13.79
N THR A 371 -6.90 -25.29 -14.41
CA THR A 371 -6.18 -26.12 -15.41
C THR A 371 -4.83 -26.60 -14.95
N ARG A 372 -4.34 -26.16 -13.79
CA ARG A 372 -2.96 -26.33 -13.33
C ARG A 372 -2.83 -26.96 -11.94
N THR A 373 -3.94 -27.05 -11.17
CA THR A 373 -3.88 -27.52 -9.79
C THR A 373 -4.35 -28.97 -9.66
N TYR A 374 -3.56 -29.77 -8.99
CA TYR A 374 -3.83 -31.18 -8.68
C TYR A 374 -3.54 -31.44 -7.21
N GLN A 375 -4.29 -32.35 -6.61
CA GLN A 375 -4.13 -32.73 -5.22
C GLN A 375 -3.79 -34.23 -5.12
N ILE A 376 -2.77 -34.54 -4.34
CA ILE A 376 -2.42 -35.92 -3.96
C ILE A 376 -3.13 -36.24 -2.65
N ASN A 377 -4.14 -37.10 -2.71
CA ASN A 377 -4.86 -37.58 -1.54
C ASN A 377 -4.26 -38.90 -1.07
N TYR A 378 -3.78 -38.88 0.15
CA TYR A 378 -3.18 -40.05 0.81
C TYR A 378 -3.44 -39.97 2.33
N PRO A 379 -3.62 -41.07 3.05
CA PRO A 379 -3.74 -41.09 4.52
C PRO A 379 -2.37 -40.84 5.18
N TRP A 380 -1.92 -39.60 5.13
CA TRP A 380 -0.63 -39.17 5.68
C TRP A 380 -0.49 -39.55 7.15
N LYS A 381 0.68 -40.03 7.59
CA LYS A 381 0.99 -40.43 8.97
C LYS A 381 2.12 -39.55 9.51
N VAL A 382 2.01 -39.17 10.78
CA VAL A 382 3.10 -38.50 11.49
C VAL A 382 4.35 -39.39 11.61
N LYS A 383 5.51 -38.76 11.73
CA LYS A 383 6.82 -39.43 11.87
C LYS A 383 7.18 -40.34 10.68
N LYS A 384 6.59 -40.08 9.53
CA LYS A 384 6.93 -40.74 8.27
C LYS A 384 7.52 -39.70 7.31
N LEU A 385 8.57 -40.16 6.58
CA LEU A 385 9.16 -39.37 5.51
C LEU A 385 8.52 -39.77 4.18
N TYR A 386 7.93 -38.80 3.51
CA TYR A 386 7.35 -38.98 2.19
C TYR A 386 8.25 -38.42 1.13
N THR A 387 8.34 -39.11 0.00
CA THR A 387 8.99 -38.60 -1.19
C THR A 387 8.07 -38.85 -2.38
N LEU A 388 7.56 -37.77 -2.95
CA LEU A 388 6.83 -37.82 -4.21
C LEU A 388 7.81 -37.54 -5.35
N THR A 389 7.84 -38.41 -6.33
CA THR A 389 8.62 -38.26 -7.56
C THR A 389 7.70 -38.37 -8.76
N LEU A 390 7.66 -37.32 -9.56
CA LEU A 390 7.09 -37.35 -10.89
C LEU A 390 8.23 -37.65 -11.84
N ASN A 391 8.34 -38.92 -12.27
CA ASN A 391 9.38 -39.34 -13.20
C ASN A 391 9.28 -38.58 -14.52
N GLU A 392 10.33 -38.63 -15.31
CA GLU A 392 10.29 -38.06 -16.67
C GLU A 392 9.12 -38.65 -17.45
N GLY A 393 8.32 -37.77 -18.09
CA GLY A 393 7.13 -38.15 -18.83
C GLY A 393 5.90 -38.46 -17.97
N ALA A 394 5.90 -38.18 -16.67
CA ALA A 394 4.71 -38.33 -15.82
C ALA A 394 3.63 -37.30 -16.10
N VAL A 395 4.01 -36.11 -16.56
CA VAL A 395 3.12 -35.00 -16.82
C VAL A 395 3.36 -34.48 -18.23
N LYS A 396 2.29 -34.28 -18.98
CA LYS A 396 2.30 -33.70 -20.31
C LYS A 396 1.50 -32.40 -20.29
N ASP A 397 2.09 -31.33 -20.75
CA ASP A 397 1.42 -30.05 -20.85
C ASP A 397 0.61 -29.88 -22.16
N ILE A 398 0.00 -28.70 -22.33
CA ILE A 398 -0.79 -28.38 -23.52
C ILE A 398 0.04 -28.19 -24.81
N TYR A 399 1.35 -28.07 -24.68
CA TYR A 399 2.29 -27.90 -25.79
C TYR A 399 2.89 -29.23 -26.28
N ASP A 400 2.46 -30.33 -25.67
CA ASP A 400 2.99 -31.68 -25.87
C ASP A 400 4.39 -31.89 -25.28
N ASP A 401 4.86 -30.95 -24.42
CA ASP A 401 6.10 -31.10 -23.66
C ASP A 401 5.89 -32.00 -22.43
N TYR A 402 6.93 -32.74 -22.04
CA TYR A 402 6.92 -33.60 -20.88
C TYR A 402 7.80 -33.06 -19.76
N ASN A 403 7.44 -33.35 -18.52
CA ASN A 403 8.26 -33.00 -17.39
C ASN A 403 9.58 -33.81 -17.37
N LYS A 404 10.67 -33.18 -16.93
CA LYS A 404 11.84 -33.87 -16.39
C LYS A 404 11.49 -34.46 -15.03
N SER A 405 12.35 -35.29 -14.48
CA SER A 405 12.09 -35.80 -13.12
C SER A 405 12.00 -34.69 -12.09
N LEU A 406 10.86 -34.61 -11.41
CA LEU A 406 10.59 -33.66 -10.34
C LEU A 406 10.39 -34.42 -9.02
N LYS A 407 10.95 -33.89 -7.94
CA LYS A 407 10.94 -34.59 -6.64
C LYS A 407 10.65 -33.59 -5.52
N VAL A 408 9.79 -33.99 -4.59
CA VAL A 408 9.55 -33.26 -3.34
C VAL A 408 9.57 -34.24 -2.17
N THR A 409 10.23 -33.87 -1.07
CA THR A 409 10.31 -34.63 0.17
C THR A 409 9.68 -33.87 1.30
N PHE A 410 8.84 -34.52 2.09
CA PHE A 410 8.05 -33.86 3.13
C PHE A 410 7.61 -34.85 4.23
N ASN A 411 7.08 -34.29 5.31
CA ASN A 411 6.45 -35.05 6.41
C ASN A 411 5.04 -34.50 6.67
N LEU A 412 4.17 -35.28 7.30
CA LEU A 412 2.99 -34.72 7.96
C LEU A 412 3.44 -34.10 9.28
N ASP A 413 3.06 -32.83 9.48
CA ASP A 413 3.37 -32.16 10.75
C ASP A 413 2.52 -32.73 11.89
N GLU A 414 3.07 -32.69 13.09
CA GLU A 414 2.39 -33.22 14.27
C GLU A 414 1.27 -32.27 14.69
N VAL A 415 0.09 -32.79 15.05
CA VAL A 415 -1.07 -32.02 15.52
C VAL A 415 -0.72 -31.19 16.75
N GLU A 416 0.21 -31.68 17.55
CA GLU A 416 0.72 -31.02 18.74
C GLU A 416 1.43 -29.70 18.47
N ASN A 417 1.81 -29.43 17.22
CA ASN A 417 2.41 -28.15 16.80
C ASN A 417 1.37 -27.04 16.53
N TYR A 418 0.10 -27.40 16.55
CA TYR A 418 -1.01 -26.51 16.23
C TYR A 418 -1.91 -26.31 17.43
N GLY A 419 -2.66 -25.20 17.42
CA GLY A 419 -3.74 -24.94 18.38
C GLY A 419 -5.08 -24.94 17.70
N ASN A 420 -6.15 -24.75 18.47
CA ASN A 420 -7.46 -24.45 17.97
C ASN A 420 -7.89 -23.07 18.44
N LEU A 421 -8.61 -22.35 17.59
CA LEU A 421 -9.12 -21.01 17.91
C LEU A 421 -10.62 -20.96 17.61
N SER A 422 -11.41 -20.57 18.61
CA SER A 422 -12.83 -20.31 18.48
C SER A 422 -13.11 -18.83 18.75
N LEU A 423 -13.63 -18.12 17.76
CA LEU A 423 -14.01 -16.72 17.87
C LEU A 423 -15.53 -16.62 17.94
N LYS A 424 -16.06 -16.26 19.12
CA LYS A 424 -17.48 -15.96 19.30
C LYS A 424 -17.74 -14.50 19.01
N ILE A 425 -18.39 -14.23 17.88
CA ILE A 425 -18.62 -12.88 17.38
C ILE A 425 -20.07 -12.49 17.69
N SER A 426 -20.25 -11.32 18.29
CA SER A 426 -21.57 -10.71 18.47
C SER A 426 -21.57 -9.27 17.97
N LYS A 427 -22.69 -8.87 17.36
CA LYS A 427 -22.92 -7.55 16.78
C LYS A 427 -23.74 -6.70 17.73
N THR A 428 -23.32 -5.47 18.01
CA THR A 428 -24.17 -4.52 18.75
C THR A 428 -25.19 -3.81 17.86
N ASP A 429 -24.98 -3.83 16.52
CA ASP A 429 -25.89 -3.31 15.52
C ASP A 429 -26.30 -4.43 14.55
N SER A 430 -27.51 -4.93 14.69
CA SER A 430 -28.02 -6.04 13.89
C SER A 430 -28.22 -5.68 12.40
N LEU A 431 -28.36 -4.39 12.08
CA LEU A 431 -28.65 -3.92 10.72
C LEU A 431 -27.37 -3.82 9.85
N LYS A 432 -26.20 -3.80 10.47
CA LYS A 432 -24.93 -3.70 9.75
C LYS A 432 -24.36 -5.08 9.45
N ASN A 433 -23.66 -5.17 8.31
CA ASN A 433 -22.84 -6.32 7.97
C ASN A 433 -21.36 -5.96 8.10
N TYR A 434 -20.55 -6.97 8.32
CA TYR A 434 -19.12 -6.80 8.54
C TYR A 434 -18.34 -7.89 7.82
N VAL A 435 -17.08 -7.63 7.57
CA VAL A 435 -16.09 -8.64 7.18
C VAL A 435 -15.07 -8.74 8.32
N LEU A 436 -14.89 -9.95 8.83
CA LEU A 436 -13.83 -10.24 9.78
C LEU A 436 -12.61 -10.74 9.02
N GLN A 437 -11.47 -10.17 9.29
CA GLN A 437 -10.18 -10.66 8.82
C GLN A 437 -9.33 -11.06 10.02
N LEU A 438 -8.88 -12.30 10.02
CA LEU A 438 -7.86 -12.78 10.96
C LEU A 438 -6.50 -12.55 10.30
N LEU A 439 -5.69 -11.66 10.88
CA LEU A 439 -4.40 -11.26 10.34
C LEU A 439 -3.26 -11.95 11.11
N THR A 440 -2.21 -12.36 10.42
CA THR A 440 -0.96 -12.82 11.03
C THR A 440 -0.22 -11.65 11.69
N ASP A 441 0.84 -11.93 12.43
CA ASP A 441 1.75 -10.92 13.00
C ASP A 441 2.39 -10.01 11.96
N LYS A 442 2.57 -10.50 10.73
CA LYS A 442 3.08 -9.74 9.57
C LYS A 442 2.02 -8.89 8.89
N GLY A 443 0.74 -9.04 9.29
CA GLY A 443 -0.39 -8.33 8.68
C GLY A 443 -1.01 -9.03 7.47
N ASP A 444 -0.54 -10.22 7.10
CA ASP A 444 -1.15 -11.00 6.03
C ASP A 444 -2.50 -11.55 6.48
N VAL A 445 -3.48 -11.58 5.57
CA VAL A 445 -4.80 -12.14 5.85
C VAL A 445 -4.70 -13.67 5.91
N TYR A 446 -4.89 -14.23 7.10
CA TYR A 446 -4.98 -15.68 7.32
C TYR A 446 -6.35 -16.24 6.92
N SER A 447 -7.43 -15.55 7.31
CA SER A 447 -8.81 -15.88 6.94
C SER A 447 -9.64 -14.60 6.82
N GLU A 448 -10.63 -14.63 5.95
CA GLU A 448 -11.60 -13.55 5.74
C GLU A 448 -13.00 -14.14 5.71
N GLU A 449 -13.88 -13.65 6.59
CA GLU A 449 -15.22 -14.20 6.80
C GLU A 449 -16.27 -13.10 6.86
N PRO A 450 -17.37 -13.20 6.10
CA PRO A 450 -18.49 -12.27 6.19
C PRO A 450 -19.30 -12.53 7.47
N ILE A 451 -19.58 -11.48 8.25
CA ILE A 451 -20.34 -11.52 9.50
C ILE A 451 -21.69 -10.82 9.30
N LYS A 452 -22.69 -11.61 9.01
CA LYS A 452 -24.09 -11.13 8.82
C LYS A 452 -24.92 -11.21 10.10
N THR A 453 -24.68 -12.22 10.91
CA THR A 453 -25.35 -12.49 12.20
C THR A 453 -24.31 -12.83 13.26
N ASP A 454 -24.73 -12.89 14.52
CA ASP A 454 -23.89 -13.44 15.57
C ASP A 454 -23.49 -14.87 15.18
N THR A 455 -22.21 -15.18 15.30
CA THR A 455 -21.63 -16.43 14.81
C THR A 455 -20.43 -16.86 15.63
N THR A 456 -20.06 -18.13 15.47
CA THR A 456 -18.80 -18.67 16.00
C THR A 456 -17.95 -19.18 14.84
N LEU A 457 -16.77 -18.60 14.67
CA LEU A 457 -15.77 -19.06 13.71
C LEU A 457 -14.80 -20.01 14.41
N VAL A 458 -14.59 -21.19 13.85
CA VAL A 458 -13.71 -22.22 14.41
C VAL A 458 -12.57 -22.49 13.45
N PHE A 459 -11.34 -22.32 13.93
CA PHE A 459 -10.09 -22.56 13.19
C PHE A 459 -9.38 -23.75 13.87
N ASN A 460 -9.51 -24.93 13.29
CA ASN A 460 -8.81 -26.13 13.75
C ASN A 460 -7.40 -26.17 13.18
N PHE A 461 -6.46 -26.64 13.98
CA PHE A 461 -5.04 -26.75 13.59
C PHE A 461 -4.47 -25.43 13.06
N ILE A 462 -4.82 -24.32 13.74
CA ILE A 462 -4.24 -23.02 13.40
C ILE A 462 -2.76 -22.98 13.82
N PRO A 463 -1.84 -22.49 12.98
CA PRO A 463 -0.44 -22.37 13.33
C PRO A 463 -0.23 -21.54 14.59
N THR A 464 0.80 -21.90 15.38
CA THR A 464 1.20 -21.08 16.53
C THR A 464 1.74 -19.74 16.05
N ASN A 465 1.01 -18.68 16.38
CA ASN A 465 1.35 -17.31 15.98
C ASN A 465 0.63 -16.30 16.86
N LYS A 466 0.93 -15.02 16.64
CA LYS A 466 0.14 -13.89 17.10
C LYS A 466 -0.80 -13.46 15.98
N TYR A 467 -2.07 -13.40 16.28
CA TYR A 467 -3.10 -12.97 15.35
C TYR A 467 -3.75 -11.69 15.82
N LYS A 468 -4.17 -10.87 14.87
CA LYS A 468 -5.01 -9.69 15.10
C LYS A 468 -6.32 -9.84 14.37
N VAL A 469 -7.40 -9.37 14.98
CA VAL A 469 -8.71 -9.35 14.32
C VAL A 469 -8.99 -7.94 13.83
N ARG A 470 -9.22 -7.82 12.53
CA ARG A 470 -9.69 -6.61 11.85
C ARG A 470 -11.14 -6.82 11.43
N ILE A 471 -12.00 -5.87 11.76
CA ILE A 471 -13.40 -5.84 11.36
C ILE A 471 -13.62 -4.67 10.42
N ILE A 472 -14.20 -4.93 9.28
CA ILE A 472 -14.58 -3.95 8.27
C ILE A 472 -16.09 -3.79 8.30
N GLU A 473 -16.61 -2.56 8.33
CA GLU A 473 -18.04 -2.26 8.19
C GLU A 473 -18.39 -2.33 6.71
N ASP A 474 -18.91 -3.49 6.25
CA ASP A 474 -19.29 -3.76 4.86
C ASP A 474 -20.61 -3.06 4.53
N SER A 475 -20.51 -1.85 4.00
CA SER A 475 -21.63 -0.93 3.81
C SER A 475 -22.53 -1.31 2.63
N ASN A 476 -22.00 -2.01 1.64
CA ASN A 476 -22.69 -2.41 0.40
C ASN A 476 -22.91 -3.92 0.28
N ASN A 477 -22.47 -4.69 1.27
CA ASN A 477 -22.63 -6.15 1.37
C ASN A 477 -21.91 -6.93 0.26
N ASN A 478 -20.77 -6.42 -0.20
CA ASN A 478 -19.97 -7.09 -1.23
C ASN A 478 -18.90 -8.04 -0.68
N GLY A 479 -18.67 -8.03 0.65
CA GLY A 479 -17.76 -8.93 1.35
C GLY A 479 -16.28 -8.56 1.26
N ILE A 480 -15.94 -7.36 0.76
CA ILE A 480 -14.58 -6.86 0.62
C ILE A 480 -14.47 -5.44 1.19
N PHE A 481 -13.24 -5.00 1.50
CA PHE A 481 -12.99 -3.61 1.88
C PHE A 481 -13.09 -2.68 0.69
N ASP A 482 -14.00 -1.70 0.76
CA ASP A 482 -14.13 -0.64 -0.24
C ASP A 482 -13.37 0.61 0.19
N THR A 483 -12.50 1.06 -0.70
CA THR A 483 -11.77 2.32 -0.53
C THR A 483 -12.67 3.52 -0.85
N GLY A 484 -12.23 4.71 -0.45
CA GLY A 484 -12.95 5.94 -0.72
C GLY A 484 -12.88 6.39 -2.20
N ASN A 485 -13.71 7.39 -2.51
CA ASN A 485 -13.71 8.08 -3.81
C ASN A 485 -13.87 9.58 -3.60
N LEU A 486 -12.83 10.33 -3.94
CA LEU A 486 -12.80 11.78 -3.73
C LEU A 486 -13.83 12.53 -4.58
N LYS A 487 -13.98 12.13 -5.84
CA LYS A 487 -14.89 12.78 -6.79
C LYS A 487 -16.36 12.62 -6.38
N GLN A 488 -16.70 11.46 -5.84
CA GLN A 488 -18.03 11.14 -5.33
C GLN A 488 -18.22 11.54 -3.87
N LYS A 489 -17.18 12.07 -3.21
CA LYS A 489 -17.16 12.38 -1.76
C LYS A 489 -17.51 11.18 -0.89
N VAL A 490 -17.12 9.98 -1.32
CA VAL A 490 -17.30 8.73 -0.58
C VAL A 490 -16.06 8.47 0.26
N GLN A 491 -16.24 8.28 1.56
CA GLN A 491 -15.16 7.88 2.48
C GLN A 491 -14.89 6.37 2.35
N PRO A 492 -13.67 5.90 2.66
CA PRO A 492 -13.40 4.47 2.76
C PRO A 492 -14.25 3.83 3.85
N GLU A 493 -14.53 2.54 3.71
CA GLU A 493 -15.19 1.77 4.74
C GLU A 493 -14.44 1.83 6.06
N LYS A 494 -15.19 1.77 7.14
CA LYS A 494 -14.62 1.89 8.47
C LYS A 494 -14.01 0.57 8.90
N VAL A 495 -12.86 0.67 9.52
CA VAL A 495 -12.12 -0.47 10.06
C VAL A 495 -11.97 -0.32 11.56
N TRP A 496 -12.18 -1.41 12.26
CA TRP A 496 -11.95 -1.52 13.70
C TRP A 496 -11.06 -2.72 13.99
N PHE A 497 -10.13 -2.56 14.91
CA PHE A 497 -9.27 -3.63 15.39
C PHE A 497 -9.71 -4.04 16.78
N TYR A 498 -9.81 -5.35 16.99
CA TYR A 498 -9.94 -5.90 18.33
C TYR A 498 -8.67 -5.56 19.12
N ASP A 499 -8.85 -5.06 20.33
CA ASP A 499 -7.77 -4.48 21.15
C ASP A 499 -6.78 -5.51 21.72
N LYS A 500 -7.12 -6.81 21.68
CA LYS A 500 -6.23 -7.85 22.19
C LYS A 500 -5.60 -8.65 21.06
N GLU A 501 -4.30 -8.94 21.20
CA GLU A 501 -3.65 -9.95 20.38
C GLU A 501 -4.14 -11.34 20.76
N ILE A 502 -4.47 -12.13 19.75
CA ILE A 502 -4.85 -13.51 19.92
C ILE A 502 -3.60 -14.36 19.71
N ILE A 503 -3.07 -14.90 20.80
CA ILE A 503 -1.89 -15.75 20.75
C ILE A 503 -2.38 -17.20 20.75
N THR A 504 -2.11 -17.93 19.67
CA THR A 504 -2.33 -19.37 19.59
C THR A 504 -1.06 -20.11 20.05
N ARG A 505 -1.26 -21.17 20.80
CA ARG A 505 -0.18 -22.03 21.29
C ARG A 505 -0.43 -23.46 20.87
N ALA A 506 0.65 -24.19 20.68
CA ALA A 506 0.62 -25.61 20.39
C ALA A 506 -0.21 -26.37 21.44
N ASN A 507 -1.06 -27.27 20.99
CA ASN A 507 -1.88 -28.15 21.83
C ASN A 507 -2.87 -27.42 22.76
N TRP A 508 -3.25 -26.18 22.40
CA TRP A 508 -4.18 -25.37 23.20
C TRP A 508 -5.43 -25.01 22.39
N ASP A 509 -6.58 -25.13 23.09
CA ASP A 509 -7.84 -24.59 22.62
C ASP A 509 -8.00 -23.17 23.18
N ARG A 510 -8.14 -22.20 22.30
CA ARG A 510 -8.39 -20.81 22.68
C ARG A 510 -9.80 -20.39 22.24
N GLU A 511 -10.53 -19.85 23.19
CA GLU A 511 -11.80 -19.18 22.92
C GLU A 511 -11.65 -17.69 23.19
N GLU A 512 -12.13 -16.86 22.26
CA GLU A 512 -12.19 -15.41 22.41
C GLU A 512 -13.58 -14.89 22.06
N LYS A 513 -14.09 -13.95 22.85
CA LYS A 513 -15.38 -13.30 22.64
C LYS A 513 -15.16 -11.90 22.11
N ILE A 514 -15.67 -11.61 20.94
CA ILE A 514 -15.51 -10.33 20.26
C ILE A 514 -16.88 -9.69 20.10
N VAL A 515 -17.07 -8.54 20.73
CA VAL A 515 -18.29 -7.74 20.60
C VAL A 515 -17.97 -6.59 19.64
N ILE A 516 -18.53 -6.61 18.44
CA ILE A 516 -18.33 -5.55 17.46
C ILE A 516 -19.06 -4.29 17.95
N PRO A 517 -18.35 -3.17 18.19
CA PRO A 517 -18.97 -1.97 18.74
C PRO A 517 -19.90 -1.30 17.71
N LYS A 518 -20.94 -0.62 18.18
CA LYS A 518 -21.90 0.10 17.32
C LYS A 518 -21.24 1.21 16.50
N LYS A 519 -20.20 1.85 17.07
CA LYS A 519 -19.39 2.88 16.40
C LYS A 519 -17.93 2.46 16.48
N PHE A 520 -17.25 2.53 15.36
CA PHE A 520 -15.80 2.37 15.32
C PHE A 520 -15.19 3.71 15.71
N ASN A 521 -14.51 3.74 16.84
CA ASN A 521 -13.70 4.88 17.22
C ASN A 521 -12.44 4.88 16.35
N PRO A 522 -12.02 6.05 15.88
CA PRO A 522 -10.85 6.20 15.01
C PRO A 522 -9.55 5.81 15.71
#